data_b6b81cbee8fb868223c0b44fa1101d00
#
_entry.id   b6b81cbee8fb868223c0b44fa1101d00
#
_cell.length_a   1.000
_cell.length_b   1.000
_cell.length_c   1.000
_cell.angle_alpha   90.00
_cell.angle_beta   90.00
_cell.angle_gamma   90.00
#
_symmetry.space_group_name_H-M   'P 1'
#
loop_
_entity.id
_entity.type
_entity.pdbx_description
1 polymer ?
#
loop_
_entity_poly.entity_id
_entity_poly.type
_entity_poly.pdbx_seq_one_letter_code
_entity_poly.pdbx_strand_id
1 'polypeptide(L)'
;MLDSLRRAFQRLLTAFVIAQMAMLAVVILYAVACRKLGMSLAWYDEVASIQLAWLTYYGAALAALHRAHIGFPGLVNAMRPAWRVPAVIVGEVCVIGFFALLTWYGVQVLLILQGDTLVTLTWVPTQFTQSVIPVGGALFIVAQLLSLPGVLAQARGAGIVDHEQKPVDDLMTAEDAKPRNPREALS
;
A
#
# COMPACT_ATOMS: atom_id res chain seq x y z
N MET A 1 -2.99 23.84 -2.88
CA MET A 1 -2.96 23.12 -4.19
C MET A 1 -2.44 21.68 -4.03
N LEU A 2 -1.31 21.45 -3.36
CA LEU A 2 -0.77 20.09 -3.09
C LEU A 2 -1.74 19.20 -2.30
N ASP A 3 -2.41 19.73 -1.28
CA ASP A 3 -3.37 18.97 -0.47
C ASP A 3 -4.62 18.52 -1.24
N SER A 4 -5.05 19.33 -2.21
CA SER A 4 -6.18 18.97 -3.07
C SER A 4 -5.78 17.86 -4.04
N LEU A 5 -4.57 17.93 -4.61
CA LEU A 5 -4.01 16.90 -5.48
C LEU A 5 -3.84 15.58 -4.72
N ARG A 6 -3.26 15.64 -3.53
CA ARG A 6 -3.07 14.48 -2.65
C ARG A 6 -4.41 13.81 -2.32
N ARG A 7 -5.43 14.59 -1.95
CA ARG A 7 -6.76 14.04 -1.64
C ARG A 7 -7.46 13.42 -2.85
N ALA A 8 -7.33 14.04 -4.03
CA ALA A 8 -7.88 13.47 -5.26
C ALA A 8 -7.19 12.15 -5.62
N PHE A 9 -5.86 12.11 -5.58
CA PHE A 9 -5.05 10.92 -5.83
C PHE A 9 -5.38 9.79 -4.83
N GLN A 10 -5.49 10.13 -3.54
CA GLN A 10 -5.89 9.20 -2.50
C GLN A 10 -7.27 8.59 -2.76
N ARG A 11 -8.29 9.41 -3.05
CA ARG A 11 -9.65 8.92 -3.34
C ARG A 11 -9.67 7.98 -4.54
N LEU A 12 -8.94 8.32 -5.59
CA LEU A 12 -8.87 7.52 -6.80
C LEU A 12 -8.20 6.18 -6.55
N LEU A 13 -7.04 6.15 -5.87
CA LEU A 13 -6.37 4.91 -5.49
C LEU A 13 -7.23 4.06 -4.56
N THR A 14 -7.87 4.67 -3.56
CA THR A 14 -8.75 3.95 -2.62
C THR A 14 -9.92 3.31 -3.34
N ALA A 15 -10.60 4.04 -4.22
CA ALA A 15 -11.71 3.51 -4.99
C ALA A 15 -11.26 2.36 -5.90
N PHE A 16 -10.09 2.49 -6.54
CA PHE A 16 -9.53 1.46 -7.39
C PHE A 16 -9.16 0.18 -6.60
N VAL A 17 -8.49 0.32 -5.46
CA VAL A 17 -8.11 -0.81 -4.60
C VAL A 17 -9.36 -1.53 -4.07
N ILE A 18 -10.39 -0.79 -3.63
CA ILE A 18 -11.66 -1.39 -3.18
C ILE A 18 -12.34 -2.13 -4.33
N ALA A 19 -12.40 -1.55 -5.52
CA ALA A 19 -12.98 -2.19 -6.70
C ALA A 19 -12.24 -3.48 -7.08
N GLN A 20 -10.89 -3.47 -7.05
CA GLN A 20 -10.06 -4.64 -7.31
C GLN A 20 -10.28 -5.74 -6.27
N MET A 21 -10.38 -5.37 -5.00
CA MET A 21 -10.64 -6.31 -3.91
C MET A 21 -12.02 -6.97 -4.04
N ALA A 22 -13.05 -6.18 -4.37
CA ALA A 22 -14.39 -6.70 -4.62
C ALA A 22 -14.42 -7.62 -5.85
N MET A 23 -13.76 -7.23 -6.94
CA MET A 23 -13.67 -8.03 -8.15
C MET A 23 -12.93 -9.34 -7.92
N LEU A 24 -11.82 -9.34 -7.18
CA LEU A 24 -11.09 -10.54 -6.81
C LEU A 24 -11.97 -11.50 -5.99
N ALA A 25 -12.71 -10.97 -5.00
CA ALA A 25 -13.65 -11.77 -4.21
C ALA A 25 -14.73 -12.41 -5.08
N VAL A 26 -15.32 -11.66 -6.02
CA VAL A 26 -16.35 -12.18 -6.95
C VAL A 26 -15.77 -13.29 -7.83
N VAL A 27 -14.57 -13.10 -8.41
CA VAL A 27 -13.92 -14.12 -9.25
C VAL A 27 -13.69 -15.42 -8.48
N ILE A 28 -13.16 -15.31 -7.26
CA ILE A 28 -12.89 -16.50 -6.43
C ILE A 28 -14.19 -17.20 -6.03
N LEU A 29 -15.21 -16.45 -5.57
CA LEU A 29 -16.49 -17.02 -5.18
C LEU A 29 -17.18 -17.71 -6.37
N TYR A 30 -17.15 -17.08 -7.55
CA TYR A 30 -17.67 -17.65 -8.78
C TYR A 30 -16.95 -18.97 -9.15
N ALA A 31 -15.61 -18.97 -9.11
CA ALA A 31 -14.83 -20.16 -9.39
C ALA A 31 -15.11 -21.31 -8.41
N VAL A 32 -15.25 -20.99 -7.10
CA VAL A 32 -15.62 -21.97 -6.07
C VAL A 32 -17.02 -22.53 -6.31
N ALA A 33 -17.99 -21.69 -6.68
CA ALA A 33 -19.35 -22.13 -7.00
C ALA A 33 -19.37 -23.07 -8.21
N CYS A 34 -18.68 -22.71 -9.30
CA CYS A 34 -18.58 -23.58 -10.50
C CYS A 34 -17.91 -24.92 -10.17
N ARG A 35 -16.85 -24.90 -9.35
CA ARG A 35 -16.17 -26.13 -8.92
C ARG A 35 -17.09 -27.06 -8.10
N LYS A 36 -17.95 -26.50 -7.26
CA LYS A 36 -18.98 -27.24 -6.50
C LYS A 36 -20.01 -27.89 -7.41
N LEU A 37 -20.30 -27.29 -8.56
CA LEU A 37 -21.22 -27.81 -9.58
C LEU A 37 -20.55 -28.79 -10.56
N GLY A 38 -19.29 -29.18 -10.30
CA GLY A 38 -18.53 -30.12 -11.15
C GLY A 38 -17.92 -29.49 -12.40
N MET A 39 -18.00 -28.15 -12.56
CA MET A 39 -17.40 -27.42 -13.67
C MET A 39 -16.07 -26.80 -13.22
N SER A 40 -14.95 -27.36 -13.68
CA SER A 40 -13.62 -26.79 -13.41
C SER A 40 -13.29 -25.72 -14.47
N LEU A 41 -13.08 -24.49 -14.03
CA LEU A 41 -12.62 -23.39 -14.88
C LEU A 41 -11.09 -23.36 -14.83
N ALA A 42 -10.42 -23.28 -15.99
CA ALA A 42 -8.94 -23.24 -16.04
C ALA A 42 -8.38 -21.81 -15.89
N TRP A 43 -9.18 -20.80 -16.24
CA TRP A 43 -8.72 -19.41 -16.35
C TRP A 43 -8.74 -18.62 -15.03
N TYR A 44 -9.49 -19.09 -14.02
CA TYR A 44 -9.69 -18.26 -12.80
C TYR A 44 -8.42 -18.09 -11.98
N ASP A 45 -7.55 -19.08 -11.92
CA ASP A 45 -6.28 -19.02 -11.19
C ASP A 45 -5.35 -17.96 -11.80
N GLU A 46 -5.30 -17.90 -13.13
CA GLU A 46 -4.49 -16.91 -13.84
C GLU A 46 -5.02 -15.49 -13.62
N VAL A 47 -6.34 -15.30 -13.74
CA VAL A 47 -6.99 -14.00 -13.48
C VAL A 47 -6.84 -13.57 -12.01
N ALA A 48 -7.03 -14.48 -11.06
CA ALA A 48 -6.89 -14.18 -9.64
C ALA A 48 -5.45 -13.79 -9.28
N SER A 49 -4.46 -14.48 -9.85
CA SER A 49 -3.03 -14.15 -9.65
C SER A 49 -2.67 -12.78 -10.18
N ILE A 50 -3.17 -12.42 -11.36
CA ILE A 50 -2.98 -11.09 -11.95
C ILE A 50 -3.64 -10.02 -11.08
N GLN A 51 -4.89 -10.23 -10.68
CA GLN A 51 -5.61 -9.29 -9.81
C GLN A 51 -4.92 -9.10 -8.46
N LEU A 52 -4.39 -10.18 -7.88
CA LEU A 52 -3.65 -10.12 -6.62
C LEU A 52 -2.36 -9.29 -6.77
N ALA A 53 -1.64 -9.45 -7.88
CA ALA A 53 -0.47 -8.61 -8.18
C ALA A 53 -0.87 -7.15 -8.31
N TRP A 54 -1.93 -6.84 -9.05
CA TRP A 54 -2.43 -5.48 -9.20
C TRP A 54 -2.87 -4.87 -7.85
N LEU A 55 -3.62 -5.64 -7.05
CA LEU A 55 -4.02 -5.23 -5.71
C LEU A 55 -2.82 -4.91 -4.82
N THR A 56 -1.76 -5.72 -4.90
CA THR A 56 -0.53 -5.53 -4.12
C THR A 56 0.19 -4.24 -4.50
N TYR A 57 0.42 -3.98 -5.79
CA TYR A 57 1.14 -2.78 -6.23
C TYR A 57 0.36 -1.49 -5.98
N TYR A 58 -0.94 -1.47 -6.29
CA TYR A 58 -1.77 -0.29 -6.02
C TYR A 58 -2.04 -0.10 -4.52
N GLY A 59 -2.18 -1.18 -3.77
CA GLY A 59 -2.27 -1.16 -2.31
C GLY A 59 -1.00 -0.63 -1.66
N ALA A 60 0.18 -1.03 -2.15
CA ALA A 60 1.46 -0.49 -1.69
C ALA A 60 1.58 1.02 -1.95
N ALA A 61 1.15 1.51 -3.13
CA ALA A 61 1.13 2.94 -3.42
C ALA A 61 0.16 3.71 -2.49
N LEU A 62 -1.00 3.12 -2.18
CA LEU A 62 -1.95 3.70 -1.23
C LEU A 62 -1.37 3.71 0.19
N ALA A 63 -0.72 2.62 0.63
CA ALA A 63 -0.05 2.55 1.93
C ALA A 63 1.08 3.58 2.05
N ALA A 64 1.86 3.81 0.97
CA ALA A 64 2.88 4.85 0.93
C ALA A 64 2.29 6.25 1.14
N LEU A 65 1.13 6.53 0.52
CA LEU A 65 0.45 7.81 0.66
C LEU A 65 -0.08 8.06 2.08
N HIS A 66 -0.51 7.00 2.76
CA HIS A 66 -0.97 7.03 4.16
C HIS A 66 0.16 6.93 5.18
N ARG A 67 1.40 6.72 4.73
CA ARG A 67 2.53 6.43 5.62
C ARG A 67 2.31 5.20 6.51
N ALA A 68 1.49 4.26 6.05
CA ALA A 68 1.24 2.99 6.70
C ALA A 68 2.31 1.92 6.36
N HIS A 69 3.46 2.33 5.81
CA HIS A 69 4.60 1.44 5.69
C HIS A 69 5.21 1.21 7.07
N ILE A 70 5.50 -0.05 7.35
CA ILE A 70 6.20 -0.48 8.55
C ILE A 70 7.54 0.27 8.60
N GLY A 71 7.59 1.31 9.42
CA GLY A 71 8.80 2.03 9.78
C GLY A 71 9.17 1.68 11.21
N PHE A 72 10.33 2.15 11.64
CA PHE A 72 10.72 2.10 13.05
C PHE A 72 10.71 3.51 13.64
N PRO A 73 9.52 4.13 13.86
CA PRO A 73 9.43 5.49 14.41
C PRO A 73 10.14 5.58 15.76
N GLY A 74 10.06 4.52 16.58
CA GLY A 74 10.75 4.42 17.85
C GLY A 74 12.27 4.53 17.72
N LEU A 75 12.88 3.88 16.71
CA LEU A 75 14.33 3.98 16.46
C LEU A 75 14.72 5.41 16.05
N VAL A 76 13.97 6.01 15.12
CA VAL A 76 14.24 7.38 14.67
C VAL A 76 14.03 8.37 15.81
N ASN A 77 13.01 8.20 16.63
CA ASN A 77 12.72 9.03 17.80
C ASN A 77 13.76 8.89 18.93
N ALA A 78 14.38 7.70 19.07
CA ALA A 78 15.47 7.46 20.01
C ALA A 78 16.79 8.11 19.58
N MET A 79 16.95 8.48 18.29
CA MET A 79 18.15 9.14 17.79
C MET A 79 18.21 10.60 18.25
N ARG A 80 19.45 11.14 18.34
CA ARG A 80 19.66 12.58 18.60
C ARG A 80 18.98 13.41 17.51
N PRO A 81 18.36 14.56 17.84
CA PRO A 81 17.61 15.39 16.88
C PRO A 81 18.38 15.71 15.60
N ALA A 82 19.71 15.92 15.71
CA ALA A 82 20.58 16.20 14.56
C ALA A 82 20.68 15.05 13.55
N TRP A 83 20.48 13.80 13.97
CA TRP A 83 20.59 12.60 13.13
C TRP A 83 19.25 12.10 12.59
N ARG A 84 18.12 12.59 13.11
CA ARG A 84 16.77 12.18 12.68
C ARG A 84 16.50 12.52 11.22
N VAL A 85 16.76 13.76 10.83
CA VAL A 85 16.52 14.24 9.46
C VAL A 85 17.37 13.50 8.43
N PRO A 86 18.73 13.41 8.60
CA PRO A 86 19.55 12.65 7.67
C PRO A 86 19.17 11.16 7.59
N ALA A 87 18.81 10.52 8.70
CA ALA A 87 18.38 9.12 8.71
C ALA A 87 17.08 8.92 7.89
N VAL A 88 16.11 9.82 8.06
CA VAL A 88 14.87 9.80 7.28
C VAL A 88 15.15 10.02 5.79
N ILE A 89 16.01 10.97 5.44
CA ILE A 89 16.36 11.24 4.03
C ILE A 89 17.03 10.01 3.40
N VAL A 90 17.96 9.38 4.09
CA VAL A 90 18.63 8.16 3.59
C VAL A 90 17.60 7.04 3.35
N GLY A 91 16.69 6.80 4.30
CA GLY A 91 15.63 5.83 4.14
C GLY A 91 14.74 6.13 2.92
N GLU A 92 14.31 7.39 2.76
CA GLU A 92 13.50 7.83 1.62
C GLU A 92 14.21 7.65 0.28
N VAL A 93 15.50 8.00 0.21
CA VAL A 93 16.32 7.84 -1.01
C VAL A 93 16.47 6.35 -1.35
N CYS A 94 16.70 5.48 -0.37
CA CYS A 94 16.79 4.05 -0.61
C CYS A 94 15.48 3.47 -1.14
N VAL A 95 14.34 3.86 -0.55
CA VAL A 95 13.02 3.39 -0.99
C VAL A 95 12.69 3.89 -2.39
N ILE A 96 12.85 5.18 -2.65
CA ILE A 96 12.61 5.78 -3.96
C ILE A 96 13.55 5.17 -5.00
N GLY A 97 14.83 4.98 -4.66
CA GLY A 97 15.84 4.35 -5.53
C GLY A 97 15.45 2.91 -5.90
N PHE A 98 14.99 2.12 -4.94
CA PHE A 98 14.51 0.76 -5.18
C PHE A 98 13.31 0.75 -6.13
N PHE A 99 12.29 1.58 -5.89
CA PHE A 99 11.11 1.63 -6.76
C PHE A 99 11.41 2.23 -8.15
N ALA A 100 12.40 3.13 -8.25
CA ALA A 100 12.87 3.64 -9.54
C ALA A 100 13.54 2.53 -10.36
N LEU A 101 14.40 1.70 -9.74
CA LEU A 101 14.98 0.53 -10.38
C LEU A 101 13.91 -0.48 -10.80
N LEU A 102 12.95 -0.76 -9.91
CA LEU A 102 11.82 -1.65 -10.19
C LEU A 102 10.99 -1.17 -11.39
N THR A 103 10.71 0.13 -11.45
CA THR A 103 10.00 0.76 -12.58
C THR A 103 10.79 0.64 -13.86
N TRP A 104 12.09 0.94 -13.82
CA TRP A 104 12.96 0.87 -15.00
C TRP A 104 13.05 -0.55 -15.55
N TYR A 105 13.40 -1.53 -14.71
CA TYR A 105 13.48 -2.92 -15.13
C TYR A 105 12.10 -3.50 -15.49
N GLY A 106 11.03 -3.05 -14.84
CA GLY A 106 9.66 -3.40 -15.20
C GLY A 106 9.33 -3.01 -16.64
N VAL A 107 9.74 -1.81 -17.09
CA VAL A 107 9.59 -1.39 -18.50
C VAL A 107 10.41 -2.29 -19.43
N GLN A 108 11.65 -2.64 -19.06
CA GLN A 108 12.49 -3.54 -19.87
C GLN A 108 11.84 -4.93 -20.03
N VAL A 109 11.26 -5.46 -18.98
CA VAL A 109 10.52 -6.73 -19.00
C VAL A 109 9.33 -6.63 -19.97
N LEU A 110 8.58 -5.52 -19.97
CA LEU A 110 7.47 -5.33 -20.93
C LEU A 110 7.94 -5.36 -22.41
N LEU A 111 9.13 -4.81 -22.67
CA LEU A 111 9.69 -4.84 -24.02
C LEU A 111 10.08 -6.27 -24.47
N ILE A 112 10.55 -7.09 -23.54
CA ILE A 112 10.91 -8.49 -23.80
C ILE A 112 9.66 -9.35 -24.05
N LEU A 113 8.56 -9.09 -23.29
CA LEU A 113 7.30 -9.84 -23.36
C LEU A 113 6.43 -9.45 -24.58
N GLN A 114 7.00 -8.77 -25.59
CA GLN A 114 6.26 -8.41 -26.81
C GLN A 114 5.87 -9.68 -27.59
N GLY A 115 4.57 -9.85 -27.80
CA GLY A 115 4.03 -11.01 -28.52
C GLY A 115 3.61 -12.16 -27.63
N ASP A 116 3.96 -12.15 -26.36
CA ASP A 116 3.53 -13.21 -25.43
C ASP A 116 2.09 -12.95 -24.95
N THR A 117 1.35 -14.06 -24.81
CA THR A 117 -0.04 -14.07 -24.32
C THR A 117 -0.18 -14.98 -23.09
N LEU A 118 -1.26 -14.81 -22.36
CA LEU A 118 -1.57 -15.66 -21.21
C LEU A 118 -1.84 -17.10 -21.67
N VAL A 119 -1.60 -18.05 -20.77
CA VAL A 119 -1.71 -19.50 -21.09
C VAL A 119 -3.16 -19.90 -21.29
N THR A 120 -4.07 -19.47 -20.42
CA THR A 120 -5.50 -19.82 -20.50
C THR A 120 -6.32 -18.80 -21.28
N LEU A 121 -5.90 -17.54 -21.30
CA LEU A 121 -6.54 -16.42 -21.98
C LEU A 121 -5.65 -15.88 -23.12
N THR A 122 -5.49 -16.66 -24.17
CA THR A 122 -4.54 -16.37 -25.28
C THR A 122 -4.82 -15.08 -26.03
N TRP A 123 -5.97 -14.44 -25.82
CA TRP A 123 -6.31 -13.13 -26.38
C TRP A 123 -5.83 -11.96 -25.51
N VAL A 124 -5.36 -12.21 -24.27
CA VAL A 124 -4.83 -11.20 -23.37
C VAL A 124 -3.31 -11.15 -23.48
N PRO A 125 -2.71 -10.02 -23.88
CA PRO A 125 -1.27 -9.92 -23.94
C PRO A 125 -0.65 -9.89 -22.53
N THR A 126 0.43 -10.63 -22.32
CA THR A 126 1.17 -10.68 -21.05
C THR A 126 1.72 -9.30 -20.67
N GLN A 127 2.02 -8.46 -21.64
CA GLN A 127 2.41 -7.06 -21.39
C GLN A 127 1.38 -6.28 -20.60
N PHE A 128 0.08 -6.46 -20.89
CA PHE A 128 -0.99 -5.78 -20.14
C PHE A 128 -0.99 -6.21 -18.67
N THR A 129 -0.88 -7.50 -18.40
CA THR A 129 -0.91 -8.04 -17.04
C THR A 129 0.33 -7.66 -16.24
N GLN A 130 1.50 -7.59 -16.86
CA GLN A 130 2.77 -7.22 -16.23
C GLN A 130 2.98 -5.69 -16.16
N SER A 131 2.17 -4.88 -16.85
CA SER A 131 2.27 -3.41 -16.80
C SER A 131 2.08 -2.83 -15.40
N VAL A 132 1.48 -3.60 -14.49
CA VAL A 132 1.32 -3.21 -13.09
C VAL A 132 2.65 -2.92 -12.39
N ILE A 133 3.73 -3.61 -12.78
CA ILE A 133 5.05 -3.44 -12.16
C ILE A 133 5.58 -2.00 -12.38
N PRO A 134 5.77 -1.53 -13.61
CA PRO A 134 6.26 -0.16 -13.82
C PRO A 134 5.21 0.90 -13.44
N VAL A 135 3.93 0.66 -13.69
CA VAL A 135 2.87 1.61 -13.34
C VAL A 135 2.73 1.73 -11.82
N GLY A 136 2.66 0.60 -11.11
CA GLY A 136 2.56 0.58 -9.64
C GLY A 136 3.81 1.15 -8.97
N GLY A 137 5.00 0.86 -9.50
CA GLY A 137 6.25 1.45 -9.03
C GLY A 137 6.29 2.97 -9.20
N ALA A 138 5.87 3.48 -10.35
CA ALA A 138 5.76 4.92 -10.59
C ALA A 138 4.73 5.58 -9.67
N LEU A 139 3.55 4.98 -9.48
CA LEU A 139 2.52 5.47 -8.56
C LEU A 139 3.02 5.48 -7.12
N PHE A 140 3.79 4.47 -6.71
CA PHE A 140 4.42 4.43 -5.40
C PHE A 140 5.38 5.60 -5.20
N ILE A 141 6.26 5.86 -6.18
CA ILE A 141 7.19 7.00 -6.14
C ILE A 141 6.42 8.32 -5.99
N VAL A 142 5.35 8.51 -6.78
CA VAL A 142 4.50 9.72 -6.69
C VAL A 142 3.87 9.83 -5.30
N ALA A 143 3.32 8.74 -4.75
CA ALA A 143 2.75 8.71 -3.41
C ALA A 143 3.78 9.08 -2.33
N GLN A 144 4.99 8.53 -2.45
CA GLN A 144 6.10 8.79 -1.53
C GLN A 144 6.53 10.26 -1.58
N LEU A 145 6.70 10.82 -2.78
CA LEU A 145 7.05 12.24 -2.96
C LEU A 145 5.97 13.19 -2.42
N LEU A 146 4.68 12.88 -2.63
CA LEU A 146 3.57 13.68 -2.09
C LEU A 146 3.51 13.64 -0.56
N SER A 147 3.99 12.57 0.08
CA SER A 147 4.00 12.43 1.53
C SER A 147 5.29 12.95 2.20
N LEU A 148 6.36 13.14 1.43
CA LEU A 148 7.69 13.56 1.90
C LEU A 148 7.69 14.87 2.72
N PRO A 149 7.00 15.97 2.31
CA PRO A 149 7.00 17.22 3.07
C PRO A 149 6.49 17.05 4.50
N GLY A 150 5.45 16.22 4.67
CA GLY A 150 4.86 15.92 5.98
C GLY A 150 5.84 15.22 6.93
N VAL A 151 6.61 14.27 6.40
CA VAL A 151 7.60 13.52 7.19
C VAL A 151 8.79 14.37 7.58
N LEU A 152 9.30 15.19 6.66
CA LEU A 152 10.39 16.11 6.97
C LEU A 152 9.98 17.12 8.03
N ALA A 153 8.73 17.61 8.00
CA ALA A 153 8.19 18.48 9.03
C ALA A 153 8.13 17.79 10.40
N GLN A 154 7.66 16.53 10.45
CA GLN A 154 7.63 15.72 11.67
C GLN A 154 9.04 15.42 12.21
N ALA A 155 9.97 15.02 11.33
CA ALA A 155 11.35 14.72 11.73
C ALA A 155 12.10 15.94 12.31
N ARG A 156 11.76 17.15 11.87
CA ARG A 156 12.28 18.43 12.40
C ARG A 156 11.61 18.86 13.71
N GLY A 157 10.39 18.38 13.96
CA GLY A 157 9.58 18.76 15.13
C GLY A 157 9.66 17.76 16.29
N ALA A 158 8.52 17.41 16.87
CA ALA A 158 8.39 16.54 18.05
C ALA A 158 8.77 15.05 17.81
N GLY A 159 9.05 14.66 16.59
CA GLY A 159 9.33 13.28 16.19
C GLY A 159 8.28 12.72 15.22
N ILE A 160 8.53 11.51 14.72
CA ILE A 160 7.63 10.81 13.81
C ILE A 160 6.51 10.18 14.63
N VAL A 161 5.27 10.49 14.28
CA VAL A 161 4.09 9.93 14.93
C VAL A 161 3.87 8.49 14.44
N ASP A 162 3.83 7.56 15.37
CA ASP A 162 3.45 6.18 15.08
C ASP A 162 1.91 6.09 14.98
N HIS A 163 1.43 5.88 13.76
CA HIS A 163 -0.01 5.78 13.50
C HIS A 163 -0.60 4.44 13.99
N GLU A 164 0.23 3.42 14.22
CA GLU A 164 -0.21 2.12 14.72
C GLU A 164 -0.37 2.11 16.24
N GLN A 165 0.42 2.91 16.96
CA GLN A 165 0.36 2.98 18.43
C GLN A 165 -0.78 3.88 18.91
N LYS A 166 -1.19 4.91 18.16
CA LYS A 166 -2.29 5.80 18.56
C LYS A 166 -3.58 5.08 18.99
N PRO A 167 -4.12 4.11 18.23
CA PRO A 167 -5.34 3.42 18.65
C PRO A 167 -5.17 2.62 19.95
N VAL A 168 -3.95 2.10 20.18
CA VAL A 168 -3.63 1.33 21.38
C VAL A 168 -3.50 2.25 22.60
N ASP A 169 -2.81 3.38 22.45
CA ASP A 169 -2.66 4.38 23.51
C ASP A 169 -4.01 5.03 23.88
N ASP A 170 -4.88 5.29 22.89
CA ASP A 170 -6.22 5.81 23.12
C ASP A 170 -7.11 4.79 23.86
N LEU A 171 -6.97 3.49 23.56
CA LEU A 171 -7.68 2.43 24.27
C LEU A 171 -7.15 2.24 25.69
N MET A 172 -5.84 2.29 25.91
CA MET A 172 -5.23 2.17 27.24
C MET A 172 -5.59 3.37 28.12
N THR A 173 -5.57 4.59 27.57
CA THR A 173 -6.01 5.78 28.32
C THR A 173 -7.50 5.78 28.61
N ALA A 174 -8.34 5.23 27.74
CA ALA A 174 -9.77 5.08 27.98
C ALA A 174 -10.06 3.99 29.03
N GLU A 175 -9.24 2.95 29.11
CA GLU A 175 -9.36 1.88 30.11
C GLU A 175 -8.89 2.34 31.48
N ASP A 176 -7.79 3.11 31.56
CA ASP A 176 -7.31 3.73 32.79
C ASP A 176 -8.25 4.81 33.34
N ALA A 177 -8.98 5.50 32.44
CA ALA A 177 -10.00 6.49 32.85
C ALA A 177 -11.30 5.85 33.33
N LYS A 178 -11.49 4.54 33.20
CA LYS A 178 -12.67 3.83 33.66
C LYS A 178 -12.55 3.59 35.19
N PRO A 179 -13.52 4.03 36.00
CA PRO A 179 -13.43 3.86 37.45
C PRO A 179 -13.29 2.38 37.80
N ARG A 180 -12.20 2.05 38.49
CA ARG A 180 -11.88 0.66 38.94
C ARG A 180 -12.92 0.06 39.88
N ASN A 181 -13.81 0.88 40.38
CA ASN A 181 -14.85 0.44 41.31
C ASN A 181 -16.22 1.03 40.93
N PRO A 182 -17.26 0.18 40.68
CA PRO A 182 -18.59 0.66 40.32
C PRO A 182 -19.23 1.56 41.41
N ARG A 183 -18.66 1.59 42.61
CA ARG A 183 -19.15 2.45 43.73
C ARG A 183 -18.65 3.88 43.67
N GLU A 184 -17.57 4.18 42.93
CA GLU A 184 -17.07 5.54 42.73
C GLU A 184 -17.82 6.30 41.63
N ALA A 185 -18.59 5.61 40.79
CA ALA A 185 -19.41 6.20 39.76
C ALA A 185 -20.76 6.73 40.25
N LEU A 186 -21.09 6.55 41.52
CA LEU A 186 -22.38 6.93 42.09
C LEU A 186 -22.27 7.96 43.25
N SER A 187 -21.08 8.50 43.48
CA SER A 187 -20.82 9.62 44.44
C SER A 187 -20.58 10.93 43.67
#